data_3ea78a4c3f56bcad23143c9505e1b5e0
#
_entry.id   3ea78a4c3f56bcad23143c9505e1b5e0
#
_cell.length_a   1.000
_cell.length_b   1.000
_cell.length_c   1.000
_cell.angle_alpha   90.00
_cell.angle_beta   90.00
_cell.angle_gamma   90.00
#
_symmetry.space_group_name_H-M   'P 1'
#
loop_
_entity.id
_entity.type
_entity.pdbx_description
1 polymer ?
#
loop_
_entity_poly.entity_id
_entity_poly.type
_entity_poly.pdbx_seq_one_letter_code
_entity_poly.pdbx_strand_id
1 'polypeptide(L)'
;MNIEVSIDVEDEVRLALKDYVTVYCRPLPENFLTPCVLVEQMGGTSSNTIDNFVIRLGARAATDAEALQLLRVALGVLEAQTKAQFGKLRYSITNSLASWGSDPVRPDLKLCTATVLVTAHRETIAISES
;
A
#
# COMPACT_ATOMS: atom_id res chain seq x y z
N MET A 1 9.66 -16.19 24.52
CA MET A 1 8.57 -16.83 23.75
C MET A 1 8.56 -16.26 22.33
N ASN A 2 8.42 -17.13 21.36
CA ASN A 2 8.28 -16.70 19.96
C ASN A 2 6.82 -16.77 19.56
N ILE A 3 6.34 -15.73 18.92
CA ILE A 3 4.98 -15.68 18.40
C ILE A 3 5.00 -15.31 16.92
N GLU A 4 3.96 -15.74 16.19
CA GLU A 4 3.75 -15.35 14.81
C GLU A 4 2.71 -14.25 14.75
N VAL A 5 3.04 -13.18 14.02
CA VAL A 5 2.20 -12.00 13.89
C VAL A 5 2.07 -11.60 12.43
N SER A 6 0.99 -10.92 12.12
CA SER A 6 0.82 -10.29 10.81
C SER A 6 1.89 -9.23 10.61
N ILE A 7 2.38 -9.09 9.38
CA ILE A 7 3.36 -8.05 9.05
C ILE A 7 2.71 -6.67 9.05
N ASP A 8 3.52 -5.63 9.16
CA ASP A 8 3.11 -4.26 8.88
C ASP A 8 3.08 -4.06 7.36
N VAL A 9 1.95 -4.40 6.76
CA VAL A 9 1.82 -4.43 5.30
C VAL A 9 1.90 -3.02 4.69
N GLU A 10 1.43 -1.99 5.39
CA GLU A 10 1.54 -0.61 4.89
C GLU A 10 3.01 -0.23 4.72
N ASP A 11 3.84 -0.53 5.71
CA ASP A 11 5.27 -0.23 5.64
C ASP A 11 5.98 -1.06 4.57
N GLU A 12 5.64 -2.33 4.44
CA GLU A 12 6.23 -3.20 3.40
C GLU A 12 5.87 -2.71 1.98
N VAL A 13 4.63 -2.27 1.76
CA VAL A 13 4.22 -1.69 0.48
C VAL A 13 4.96 -0.37 0.23
N ARG A 14 5.09 0.48 1.26
CA ARG A 14 5.86 1.72 1.16
C ARG A 14 7.30 1.44 0.75
N LEU A 15 7.94 0.47 1.38
CA LEU A 15 9.32 0.08 1.04
C LEU A 15 9.45 -0.39 -0.41
N ALA A 16 8.44 -1.10 -0.92
CA ALA A 16 8.43 -1.57 -2.31
C ALA A 16 8.28 -0.43 -3.31
N LEU A 17 7.64 0.67 -2.93
CA LEU A 17 7.32 1.80 -3.82
C LEU A 17 8.28 2.98 -3.69
N LYS A 18 8.98 3.13 -2.58
CA LYS A 18 9.69 4.37 -2.21
C LYS A 18 10.75 4.84 -3.22
N ASP A 19 11.37 3.93 -3.95
CA ASP A 19 12.41 4.27 -4.93
C ASP A 19 11.83 4.73 -6.28
N TYR A 20 10.52 4.62 -6.46
CA TYR A 20 9.84 4.88 -7.73
C TYR A 20 8.84 6.01 -7.65
N VAL A 21 8.20 6.21 -6.51
CA VAL A 21 7.18 7.24 -6.31
C VAL A 21 7.31 7.83 -4.90
N THR A 22 6.84 9.05 -4.72
CA THR A 22 6.68 9.62 -3.37
C THR A 22 5.49 8.92 -2.70
N VAL A 23 5.75 8.23 -1.60
CA VAL A 23 4.76 7.36 -0.96
C VAL A 23 4.73 7.60 0.55
N TYR A 24 3.52 7.59 1.09
CA TYR A 24 3.26 7.73 2.53
C TYR A 24 2.37 6.59 3.02
N CYS A 25 2.56 6.21 4.29
CA CYS A 25 1.59 5.43 5.05
C CYS A 25 0.77 6.36 5.93
N ARG A 26 -0.33 5.85 6.50
CA ARG A 26 -1.12 6.62 7.47
C ARG A 26 -0.32 6.91 8.74
N PRO A 27 -0.47 8.10 9.36
CA PRO A 27 -1.27 9.23 8.87
C PRO A 27 -0.54 10.01 7.79
N LEU A 28 -1.29 10.57 6.84
CA LEU A 28 -0.72 11.46 5.82
C LEU A 28 -0.24 12.74 6.49
N PRO A 29 1.02 13.17 6.29
CA PRO A 29 1.51 14.41 6.89
C PRO A 29 0.70 15.63 6.42
N GLU A 30 0.60 16.67 7.25
CA GLU A 30 -0.12 17.90 6.89
C GLU A 30 0.48 18.57 5.65
N ASN A 31 1.80 18.54 5.54
CA ASN A 31 2.54 19.18 4.45
C ASN A 31 3.09 18.18 3.46
N PHE A 32 2.29 17.16 3.14
CA PHE A 32 2.73 16.12 2.21
C PHE A 32 3.08 16.70 0.84
N LEU A 33 4.07 16.08 0.21
CA LEU A 33 4.51 16.46 -1.14
C LEU A 33 3.57 15.84 -2.18
N THR A 34 3.33 16.55 -3.28
CA THR A 34 2.55 16.04 -4.41
C THR A 34 3.34 16.14 -5.70
N PRO A 35 3.15 15.21 -6.66
CA PRO A 35 2.27 14.05 -6.59
C PRO A 35 2.75 12.99 -5.60
N CYS A 36 1.83 12.28 -4.97
CA CYS A 36 2.17 11.25 -4.00
C CYS A 36 1.14 10.13 -3.97
N VAL A 37 1.53 9.00 -3.36
CA VAL A 37 0.65 7.85 -3.13
C VAL A 37 0.51 7.64 -1.63
N LEU A 38 -0.72 7.49 -1.15
CA LEU A 38 -0.98 7.05 0.22
C LEU A 38 -1.36 5.57 0.21
N VAL A 39 -0.70 4.80 1.07
CA VAL A 39 -0.96 3.36 1.25
C VAL A 39 -1.80 3.17 2.50
N GLU A 40 -2.93 2.49 2.36
CA GLU A 40 -3.84 2.23 3.48
C GLU A 40 -4.25 0.76 3.49
N GLN A 41 -4.10 0.10 4.63
CA GLN A 41 -4.69 -1.21 4.85
C GLN A 41 -6.17 -1.05 5.18
N MET A 42 -7.02 -1.69 4.38
CA MET A 42 -8.49 -1.57 4.52
C MET A 42 -9.11 -2.81 5.17
N GLY A 43 -8.29 -3.76 5.60
CA GLY A 43 -8.73 -4.99 6.20
C GLY A 43 -8.12 -6.20 5.51
N GLY A 44 -8.83 -7.31 5.53
CA GLY A 44 -8.37 -8.57 4.95
C GLY A 44 -8.80 -9.76 5.79
N THR A 45 -8.21 -10.90 5.52
CA THR A 45 -8.45 -12.14 6.26
C THR A 45 -7.13 -12.76 6.69
N SER A 46 -7.15 -13.45 7.80
CA SER A 46 -5.98 -14.11 8.36
C SER A 46 -6.25 -15.61 8.53
N SER A 47 -5.27 -16.42 8.21
CA SER A 47 -5.27 -17.85 8.51
C SER A 47 -4.05 -18.18 9.37
N ASN A 48 -3.80 -19.47 9.63
CA ASN A 48 -2.75 -19.88 10.56
C ASN A 48 -1.35 -19.41 10.16
N THR A 49 -1.06 -19.29 8.86
CA THR A 49 0.29 -18.99 8.38
C THR A 49 0.30 -17.86 7.34
N ILE A 50 -0.83 -17.55 6.73
CA ILE A 50 -0.93 -16.63 5.61
C ILE A 50 -2.02 -15.60 5.89
N ASP A 51 -1.70 -14.34 5.61
CA ASP A 51 -2.64 -13.24 5.67
C ASP A 51 -2.92 -12.74 4.25
N ASN A 52 -4.17 -12.39 3.99
CA ASN A 52 -4.60 -11.72 2.78
C ASN A 52 -5.02 -10.31 3.13
N PHE A 53 -4.28 -9.32 2.64
CA PHE A 53 -4.51 -7.92 2.96
C PHE A 53 -5.27 -7.23 1.83
N VAL A 54 -6.23 -6.40 2.20
CA VAL A 54 -6.87 -5.46 1.28
C VAL A 54 -6.17 -4.11 1.45
N ILE A 55 -5.49 -3.65 0.41
CA ILE A 55 -4.71 -2.42 0.41
C ILE A 55 -5.36 -1.44 -0.56
N ARG A 56 -5.54 -0.20 -0.12
CA ARG A 56 -5.92 0.90 -1.01
C ARG A 56 -4.71 1.77 -1.30
N LEU A 57 -4.44 2.00 -2.59
CA LEU A 57 -3.47 3.00 -3.04
C LEU A 57 -4.23 4.22 -3.52
N GLY A 58 -3.92 5.38 -2.97
CA GLY A 58 -4.54 6.63 -3.37
C GLY A 58 -3.49 7.59 -3.93
N ALA A 59 -3.55 7.86 -5.23
CA ALA A 59 -2.65 8.80 -5.90
C ALA A 59 -3.26 10.19 -5.90
N ARG A 60 -2.50 11.16 -5.41
CA ARG A 60 -2.89 12.57 -5.34
C ARG A 60 -2.00 13.40 -6.23
N ALA A 61 -2.60 14.21 -7.10
CA ALA A 61 -1.88 15.08 -8.01
C ALA A 61 -2.74 16.30 -8.38
N ALA A 62 -2.13 17.27 -9.06
CA ALA A 62 -2.82 18.48 -9.46
C ALA A 62 -3.85 18.24 -10.57
N THR A 63 -3.64 17.22 -11.43
CA THR A 63 -4.53 16.91 -12.53
C THR A 63 -4.93 15.44 -12.52
N ASP A 64 -6.06 15.14 -13.16
CA ASP A 64 -6.54 13.77 -13.31
C ASP A 64 -5.52 12.89 -14.04
N ALA A 65 -4.91 13.40 -15.10
CA ALA A 65 -3.93 12.65 -15.89
C ALA A 65 -2.70 12.27 -15.07
N GLU A 66 -2.21 13.19 -14.26
CA GLU A 66 -1.06 12.93 -13.38
C GLU A 66 -1.41 11.90 -12.29
N ALA A 67 -2.59 12.05 -11.68
CA ALA A 67 -3.03 11.11 -10.64
C ALA A 67 -3.18 9.70 -11.20
N LEU A 68 -3.80 9.56 -12.38
CA LEU A 68 -3.95 8.26 -13.02
C LEU A 68 -2.61 7.64 -13.39
N GLN A 69 -1.71 8.43 -13.99
CA GLN A 69 -0.39 7.93 -14.37
C GLN A 69 0.40 7.48 -13.16
N LEU A 70 0.36 8.25 -12.08
CA LEU A 70 1.02 7.89 -10.83
C LEU A 70 0.47 6.58 -10.25
N LEU A 71 -0.86 6.42 -10.24
CA LEU A 71 -1.48 5.19 -9.77
C LEU A 71 -1.08 3.99 -10.62
N ARG A 72 -1.07 4.14 -11.94
CA ARG A 72 -0.67 3.07 -12.86
C ARG A 72 0.77 2.63 -12.60
N VAL A 73 1.67 3.58 -12.39
CA VAL A 73 3.08 3.29 -12.07
C VAL A 73 3.16 2.55 -10.73
N ALA A 74 2.48 3.05 -9.71
CA ALA A 74 2.50 2.41 -8.38
C ALA A 74 1.96 0.98 -8.43
N LEU A 75 0.84 0.75 -9.12
CA LEU A 75 0.27 -0.58 -9.28
C LEU A 75 1.22 -1.52 -10.02
N GLY A 76 1.83 -1.06 -11.10
CA GLY A 76 2.78 -1.85 -11.88
C GLY A 76 4.03 -2.21 -11.08
N VAL A 77 4.59 -1.25 -10.35
CA VAL A 77 5.75 -1.49 -9.49
C VAL A 77 5.40 -2.48 -8.39
N LEU A 78 4.28 -2.28 -7.69
CA LEU A 78 3.86 -3.17 -6.62
C LEU A 78 3.65 -4.60 -7.12
N GLU A 79 3.00 -4.76 -8.26
CA GLU A 79 2.79 -6.07 -8.87
C GLU A 79 4.13 -6.75 -9.19
N ALA A 80 5.08 -6.02 -9.78
CA ALA A 80 6.40 -6.55 -10.09
C ALA A 80 7.16 -6.95 -8.81
N GLN A 81 7.11 -6.13 -7.77
CA GLN A 81 7.80 -6.40 -6.50
C GLN A 81 7.19 -7.59 -5.77
N THR A 82 5.86 -7.72 -5.76
CA THR A 82 5.22 -8.86 -5.10
C THR A 82 5.51 -10.17 -5.85
N LYS A 83 5.55 -10.16 -7.16
CA LYS A 83 5.95 -11.32 -7.97
C LYS A 83 7.41 -11.71 -7.71
N ALA A 84 8.28 -10.72 -7.52
CA ALA A 84 9.68 -10.95 -7.16
C ALA A 84 9.86 -11.32 -5.68
N GLN A 85 8.80 -11.35 -4.90
CA GLN A 85 8.82 -11.63 -3.45
C GLN A 85 9.71 -10.63 -2.70
N PHE A 86 9.52 -9.35 -3.01
CA PHE A 86 10.26 -8.27 -2.38
C PHE A 86 9.94 -8.19 -0.88
N GLY A 87 10.98 -8.22 -0.03
CA GLY A 87 10.81 -8.17 1.41
C GLY A 87 9.87 -9.25 1.91
N LYS A 88 8.82 -8.84 2.61
CA LYS A 88 7.79 -9.75 3.15
C LYS A 88 6.56 -9.88 2.25
N LEU A 89 6.51 -9.13 1.16
CA LEU A 89 5.42 -9.23 0.18
C LEU A 89 5.64 -10.46 -0.70
N ARG A 90 4.58 -11.17 -1.00
CA ARG A 90 4.67 -12.39 -1.79
C ARG A 90 4.09 -12.23 -3.18
N TYR A 91 2.82 -11.87 -3.28
CA TYR A 91 2.18 -11.65 -4.58
C TYR A 91 0.92 -10.83 -4.43
N SER A 92 0.57 -10.16 -5.52
CA SER A 92 -0.71 -9.48 -5.67
C SER A 92 -1.71 -10.48 -6.25
N ILE A 93 -2.86 -10.62 -5.62
CA ILE A 93 -3.90 -11.53 -6.08
C ILE A 93 -4.72 -10.86 -7.17
N THR A 94 -5.14 -9.63 -6.92
CA THR A 94 -5.97 -8.89 -7.87
C THR A 94 -5.91 -7.39 -7.61
N ASN A 95 -6.12 -6.60 -8.66
CA ASN A 95 -6.20 -5.15 -8.58
C ASN A 95 -7.58 -4.70 -9.05
N SER A 96 -8.16 -3.71 -8.38
CA SER A 96 -9.36 -3.04 -8.90
C SER A 96 -8.97 -2.06 -10.00
N LEU A 97 -9.97 -1.68 -10.80
CA LEU A 97 -9.80 -0.56 -11.70
C LEU A 97 -9.77 0.75 -10.91
N ALA A 98 -9.19 1.78 -11.52
CA ALA A 98 -9.09 3.10 -10.91
C ALA A 98 -10.46 3.70 -10.63
N SER A 99 -10.58 4.34 -9.48
CA SER A 99 -11.76 5.09 -9.05
C SER A 99 -11.36 6.51 -8.73
N TRP A 100 -12.23 7.48 -9.03
CA TRP A 100 -11.93 8.90 -8.92
C TRP A 100 -12.63 9.53 -7.74
N GLY A 101 -11.99 10.55 -7.16
CA GLY A 101 -12.54 11.33 -6.07
C GLY A 101 -11.77 12.63 -5.90
N SER A 102 -12.09 13.33 -4.81
CA SER A 102 -11.36 14.53 -4.39
C SER A 102 -10.77 14.29 -3.03
N ASP A 103 -9.60 14.90 -2.77
CA ASP A 103 -8.99 14.86 -1.44
C ASP A 103 -9.89 15.64 -0.48
N PRO A 104 -10.38 15.02 0.61
CA PRO A 104 -11.27 15.72 1.55
C PRO A 104 -10.58 16.85 2.32
N VAL A 105 -9.26 16.81 2.45
CA VAL A 105 -8.48 17.82 3.16
C VAL A 105 -8.00 18.90 2.20
N ARG A 106 -7.61 18.52 1.00
CA ARG A 106 -7.13 19.44 -0.05
C ARG A 106 -7.94 19.23 -1.32
N PRO A 107 -9.12 19.87 -1.43
CA PRO A 107 -10.03 19.65 -2.56
C PRO A 107 -9.49 20.16 -3.91
N ASP A 108 -8.40 20.92 -3.90
CA ASP A 108 -7.66 21.29 -5.10
C ASP A 108 -6.92 20.12 -5.75
N LEU A 109 -6.71 19.05 -5.01
CA LEU A 109 -6.02 17.86 -5.51
C LEU A 109 -7.01 16.84 -6.07
N LYS A 110 -6.60 16.17 -7.14
CA LYS A 110 -7.32 15.02 -7.71
C LYS A 110 -6.84 13.76 -7.01
N LEU A 111 -7.78 12.88 -6.71
CA LEU A 111 -7.53 11.62 -6.03
C LEU A 111 -7.97 10.47 -6.93
N CYS A 112 -7.05 9.57 -7.21
CA CYS A 112 -7.31 8.35 -7.98
C CYS A 112 -6.93 7.15 -7.11
N THR A 113 -7.85 6.23 -6.89
CA THR A 113 -7.63 5.10 -5.96
C THR A 113 -7.82 3.77 -6.65
N ALA A 114 -7.14 2.76 -6.14
CA ALA A 114 -7.34 1.37 -6.52
C ALA A 114 -7.13 0.47 -5.30
N THR A 115 -7.77 -0.68 -5.32
CA THR A 115 -7.64 -1.70 -4.28
C THR A 115 -6.79 -2.83 -4.79
N VAL A 116 -5.85 -3.29 -3.97
CA VAL A 116 -4.95 -4.39 -4.26
C VAL A 116 -5.08 -5.44 -3.16
N LEU A 117 -5.18 -6.70 -3.54
CA LEU A 117 -5.12 -7.81 -2.59
C LEU A 117 -3.70 -8.37 -2.58
N VAL A 118 -3.09 -8.36 -1.41
CA VAL A 118 -1.71 -8.81 -1.21
C VAL A 118 -1.70 -9.96 -0.22
N THR A 119 -1.01 -11.03 -0.57
CA THR A 119 -0.79 -12.17 0.32
C THR A 119 0.60 -12.11 0.91
N ALA A 120 0.71 -12.38 2.21
CA ALA A 120 2.00 -12.42 2.89
C ALA A 120 1.98 -13.47 4.00
N HIS A 121 3.16 -14.08 4.24
CA HIS A 121 3.35 -14.92 5.41
C HIS A 121 3.46 -14.05 6.66
N ARG A 122 3.06 -14.60 7.80
CA ARG A 122 3.29 -13.98 9.09
C ARG A 122 4.78 -13.96 9.41
N GLU A 123 5.17 -13.05 10.26
CA GLU A 123 6.55 -12.98 10.76
C GLU A 123 6.61 -13.51 12.20
N THR A 124 7.75 -14.08 12.55
CA THR A 124 8.00 -14.55 13.90
C THR A 124 8.75 -13.47 14.66
N ILE A 125 8.25 -13.12 15.84
CA ILE A 125 8.93 -12.20 16.74
C ILE A 125 9.14 -12.85 18.11
N ALA A 126 10.25 -12.49 18.76
CA ALA A 126 10.53 -12.92 20.12
C ALA A 126 10.03 -11.86 21.10
N ILE A 127 9.29 -12.29 22.13
CA ILE A 127 8.84 -11.40 23.19
C ILE A 127 9.43 -11.84 24.51
N SER A 128 9.78 -10.84 25.33
CA SER A 128 10.30 -11.10 26.67
C SER A 128 9.15 -11.49 27.59
N GLU A 129 9.38 -12.50 28.44
CA GLU A 129 8.46 -12.84 29.52
C GLU A 129 8.92 -12.12 30.78
N SER A 130 8.00 -11.50 31.46
CA SER A 130 8.29 -10.78 32.71
C SER A 130 7.61 -11.45 33.91
#